data_7ab4d2c1872c6886ecd03492b5a972ee
#
_entry.id   7ab4d2c1872c6886ecd03492b5a972ee
#
_cell.length_a   1.000
_cell.length_b   1.000
_cell.length_c   1.000
_cell.angle_alpha   90.00
_cell.angle_beta   90.00
_cell.angle_gamma   90.00
#
_symmetry.space_group_name_H-M   'P 1'
#
loop_
_entity.id
_entity.type
_entity.pdbx_description
1 polymer ?
#
loop_
_entity_poly.entity_id
_entity_poly.type
_entity_poly.pdbx_seq_one_letter_code
_entity_poly.pdbx_strand_id
1 'polypeptide(L)'
;MDKSQVDLLVVDDEEFNRYILKKCLTDAGYGVTLAADGEEGWALLDGGKHDFSAVLLDRMMPRLDGMGLLARLKSDGRFARLPVVFQTAAADPSDIAEGMRAGAFYYLTKPINKDVMLAIVQSAVGEHAMTAALRPEETEEKQRYYALLRRIEFNLRTPDEARQIAIILANYYPDPRRVLLGLSELLINAVEHGNLGIGYEEKSALLQEAKWEGEIGRRLALPENTGKAASVLLERFPKEICTTVTDCGAGFNWRKYLEMSPHRAFDPNGRGIAMSRMVSFDSLEYLGTGNRVAATVKL
;
A
#
# COMPACT_ATOMS: atom_id res chain seq x y z
N MET A 1 15.49 1.89 -4.87
CA MET A 1 15.26 3.35 -4.78
C MET A 1 16.35 3.96 -3.90
N ASP A 2 17.00 5.03 -4.33
CA ASP A 2 17.94 5.76 -3.47
C ASP A 2 17.13 6.53 -2.41
N LYS A 3 17.21 6.07 -1.17
CA LYS A 3 16.44 6.63 -0.04
C LYS A 3 16.85 8.07 0.30
N SER A 4 18.05 8.52 -0.11
CA SER A 4 18.53 9.87 0.15
C SER A 4 17.76 10.98 -0.60
N GLN A 5 16.96 10.59 -1.60
CA GLN A 5 16.07 11.48 -2.37
C GLN A 5 14.60 11.40 -1.92
N VAL A 6 14.31 10.69 -0.83
CA VAL A 6 12.95 10.50 -0.31
C VAL A 6 12.77 11.36 0.93
N ASP A 7 11.93 12.39 0.84
CA ASP A 7 11.60 13.27 1.96
C ASP A 7 10.34 12.79 2.69
N LEU A 8 10.40 12.77 4.02
CA LEU A 8 9.32 12.43 4.93
C LEU A 8 8.96 13.64 5.80
N LEU A 9 7.69 13.85 6.03
CA LEU A 9 7.21 14.84 7.01
C LEU A 9 6.84 14.12 8.30
N VAL A 10 7.39 14.57 9.43
CA VAL A 10 7.03 14.10 10.78
C VAL A 10 6.33 15.24 11.52
N VAL A 11 5.11 15.01 11.93
CA VAL A 11 4.25 15.97 12.65
C VAL A 11 3.88 15.37 13.99
N ASP A 12 4.39 15.95 15.08
CA ASP A 12 4.14 15.50 16.47
C ASP A 12 4.40 16.69 17.39
N ASP A 13 3.57 16.96 18.38
CA ASP A 13 3.73 18.12 19.26
C ASP A 13 4.85 17.92 20.30
N GLU A 14 5.19 16.67 20.60
CA GLU A 14 6.27 16.34 21.54
C GLU A 14 7.65 16.40 20.85
N GLU A 15 8.52 17.33 21.29
CA GLU A 15 9.86 17.50 20.73
C GLU A 15 10.73 16.22 20.83
N PHE A 16 10.58 15.46 21.91
CA PHE A 16 11.31 14.20 22.11
C PHE A 16 10.90 13.14 21.08
N ASN A 17 9.63 13.01 20.77
CA ASN A 17 9.12 12.09 19.74
C ASN A 17 9.67 12.48 18.35
N ARG A 18 9.56 13.77 17.99
CA ARG A 18 10.13 14.29 16.74
C ARG A 18 11.62 13.97 16.60
N TYR A 19 12.40 14.16 17.69
CA TYR A 19 13.83 13.87 17.69
C TYR A 19 14.13 12.40 17.44
N ILE A 20 13.44 11.48 18.16
CA ILE A 20 13.63 10.03 18.00
C ILE A 20 13.27 9.59 16.59
N LEU A 21 12.12 10.01 16.08
CA LEU A 21 11.65 9.65 14.75
C LEU A 21 12.62 10.16 13.67
N LYS A 22 13.02 11.42 13.75
CA LYS A 22 14.02 12.00 12.85
C LYS A 22 15.28 11.17 12.84
N LYS A 23 15.83 10.86 14.02
CA LYS A 23 17.05 10.06 14.13
C LYS A 23 16.89 8.69 13.48
N CYS A 24 15.84 7.95 13.81
CA CYS A 24 15.60 6.62 13.27
C CYS A 24 15.45 6.62 11.75
N LEU A 25 14.70 7.58 11.20
CA LEU A 25 14.45 7.69 9.77
C LEU A 25 15.67 8.17 8.99
N THR A 26 16.41 9.14 9.55
CA THR A 26 17.67 9.62 8.94
C THR A 26 18.75 8.54 8.95
N ASP A 27 18.87 7.76 10.04
CA ASP A 27 19.78 6.61 10.11
C ASP A 27 19.43 5.53 9.08
N ALA A 28 18.17 5.46 8.67
CA ALA A 28 17.68 4.57 7.60
C ALA A 28 17.82 5.16 6.19
N GLY A 29 18.35 6.39 6.06
CA GLY A 29 18.69 7.06 4.81
C GLY A 29 17.62 8.00 4.25
N TYR A 30 16.56 8.31 4.98
CA TYR A 30 15.50 9.22 4.54
C TYR A 30 15.82 10.68 4.86
N GLY A 31 15.40 11.61 3.99
CA GLY A 31 15.25 13.01 4.33
C GLY A 31 14.07 13.19 5.30
N VAL A 32 14.21 14.06 6.31
CA VAL A 32 13.16 14.25 7.32
C VAL A 32 12.98 15.71 7.66
N THR A 33 11.77 16.22 7.42
CA THR A 33 11.32 17.54 7.84
C THR A 33 10.37 17.39 9.03
N LEU A 34 10.46 18.29 10.01
CA LEU A 34 9.69 18.24 11.25
C LEU A 34 8.68 19.38 11.30
N ALA A 35 7.52 19.11 11.89
CA ALA A 35 6.51 20.09 12.26
C ALA A 35 6.00 19.82 13.67
N ALA A 36 5.70 20.86 14.45
CA ALA A 36 5.27 20.77 15.84
C ALA A 36 3.73 20.64 16.00
N ASP A 37 2.98 20.79 14.94
CA ASP A 37 1.51 20.61 14.90
C ASP A 37 0.99 20.58 13.46
N GLY A 38 -0.32 20.36 13.33
CA GLY A 38 -0.96 20.25 12.02
C GLY A 38 -0.93 21.52 11.18
N GLU A 39 -0.93 22.71 11.78
CA GLU A 39 -0.85 23.98 11.02
C GLU A 39 0.55 24.19 10.44
N GLU A 40 1.59 23.91 11.20
CA GLU A 40 2.97 23.94 10.70
C GLU A 40 3.17 22.88 9.62
N GLY A 41 2.66 21.65 9.86
CA GLY A 41 2.68 20.56 8.87
C GLY A 41 2.01 20.96 7.57
N TRP A 42 0.84 21.56 7.64
CA TRP A 42 0.15 22.06 6.46
C TRP A 42 0.94 23.18 5.74
N ALA A 43 1.50 24.13 6.49
CA ALA A 43 2.27 25.23 5.89
C ALA A 43 3.50 24.72 5.11
N LEU A 44 4.15 23.66 5.60
CA LEU A 44 5.27 23.01 4.91
C LEU A 44 4.82 22.32 3.61
N LEU A 45 3.68 21.66 3.61
CA LEU A 45 3.09 21.01 2.44
C LEU A 45 2.64 22.03 1.41
N ASP A 46 1.87 23.02 1.82
CA ASP A 46 1.30 24.05 0.94
C ASP A 46 2.38 24.98 0.34
N GLY A 47 3.49 25.15 1.06
CA GLY A 47 4.62 25.99 0.63
C GLY A 47 5.37 25.46 -0.61
N GLY A 48 5.14 24.23 -1.02
CA GLY A 48 5.64 23.64 -2.28
C GLY A 48 7.16 23.50 -2.38
N LYS A 49 7.89 23.66 -1.27
CA LYS A 49 9.37 23.54 -1.26
C LYS A 49 9.87 22.11 -1.13
N HIS A 50 9.00 21.21 -0.71
CA HIS A 50 9.30 19.80 -0.42
C HIS A 50 8.33 18.91 -1.18
N ASP A 51 8.85 17.81 -1.72
CA ASP A 51 8.07 16.74 -2.33
C ASP A 51 8.06 15.54 -1.37
N PHE A 52 7.12 15.58 -0.43
CA PHE A 52 7.04 14.55 0.60
C PHE A 52 6.47 13.25 0.04
N SER A 53 7.12 12.14 0.37
CA SER A 53 6.69 10.79 -0.05
C SER A 53 5.78 10.09 0.97
N ALA A 54 5.80 10.52 2.23
CA ALA A 54 4.87 10.09 3.28
C ALA A 54 4.86 11.08 4.46
N VAL A 55 3.80 11.04 5.25
CA VAL A 55 3.63 11.81 6.49
C VAL A 55 3.49 10.85 7.68
N LEU A 56 4.35 10.99 8.69
CA LEU A 56 4.14 10.39 10.01
C LEU A 56 3.45 11.45 10.89
N LEU A 57 2.26 11.16 11.36
CA LEU A 57 1.36 12.15 11.95
C LEU A 57 0.88 11.71 13.32
N ASP A 58 1.16 12.50 14.35
CA ASP A 58 0.51 12.28 15.64
C ASP A 58 -0.97 12.60 15.55
N ARG A 59 -1.80 11.77 16.19
CA ARG A 59 -3.24 11.94 16.17
C ARG A 59 -3.69 13.11 17.05
N MET A 60 -3.05 13.28 18.21
CA MET A 60 -3.47 14.22 19.23
C MET A 60 -2.47 15.36 19.37
N MET A 61 -2.77 16.48 18.76
CA MET A 61 -1.93 17.69 18.79
C MET A 61 -2.77 18.95 19.04
N PRO A 62 -2.20 20.01 19.61
CA PRO A 62 -2.86 21.29 19.73
C PRO A 62 -3.08 21.96 18.38
N ARG A 63 -3.97 22.94 18.34
CA ARG A 63 -4.34 23.74 17.14
C ARG A 63 -5.06 22.89 16.09
N LEU A 64 -4.37 22.33 15.14
CA LEU A 64 -4.90 21.40 14.14
C LEU A 64 -4.43 19.99 14.51
N ASP A 65 -5.36 19.14 14.93
CA ASP A 65 -5.08 17.75 15.28
C ASP A 65 -4.79 16.88 14.02
N GLY A 66 -4.36 15.64 14.25
CA GLY A 66 -4.00 14.75 13.17
C GLY A 66 -5.17 14.40 12.25
N MET A 67 -6.38 14.24 12.77
CA MET A 67 -7.57 13.96 11.96
C MET A 67 -7.97 15.15 11.10
N GLY A 68 -7.87 16.36 11.64
CA GLY A 68 -8.09 17.59 10.90
C GLY A 68 -7.08 17.79 9.77
N LEU A 69 -5.79 17.53 10.03
CA LEU A 69 -4.77 17.59 8.99
C LEU A 69 -5.00 16.51 7.92
N LEU A 70 -5.35 15.28 8.31
CA LEU A 70 -5.69 14.21 7.36
C LEU A 70 -6.86 14.62 6.47
N ALA A 71 -7.95 15.12 7.05
CA ALA A 71 -9.12 15.56 6.28
C ALA A 71 -8.76 16.66 5.29
N ARG A 72 -7.92 17.61 5.68
CA ARG A 72 -7.43 18.69 4.81
C ARG A 72 -6.57 18.14 3.67
N LEU A 73 -5.66 17.20 3.94
CA LEU A 73 -4.85 16.51 2.93
C LEU A 73 -5.72 15.74 1.93
N LYS A 74 -6.71 15.00 2.42
CA LYS A 74 -7.58 14.18 1.55
C LYS A 74 -8.54 15.00 0.71
N SER A 75 -8.87 16.23 1.12
CA SER A 75 -9.69 17.17 0.34
C SER A 75 -8.90 17.95 -0.72
N ASP A 76 -7.57 18.05 -0.61
CA ASP A 76 -6.72 18.73 -1.57
C ASP A 76 -6.17 17.74 -2.62
N GLY A 77 -6.51 17.98 -3.90
CA GLY A 77 -6.09 17.10 -5.00
C GLY A 77 -4.58 16.90 -5.14
N ARG A 78 -3.76 17.85 -4.63
CA ARG A 78 -2.30 17.74 -4.62
C ARG A 78 -1.80 16.67 -3.65
N PHE A 79 -2.46 16.56 -2.48
CA PHE A 79 -2.02 15.74 -1.35
C PHE A 79 -2.96 14.58 -1.02
N ALA A 80 -4.10 14.47 -1.69
CA ALA A 80 -5.11 13.43 -1.43
C ALA A 80 -4.54 12.01 -1.37
N ARG A 81 -3.40 11.78 -2.05
CA ARG A 81 -2.72 10.49 -2.18
C ARG A 81 -1.46 10.35 -1.36
N LEU A 82 -1.02 11.44 -0.73
CA LEU A 82 0.13 11.37 0.15
C LEU A 82 -0.19 10.39 1.29
N PRO A 83 0.61 9.30 1.45
CA PRO A 83 0.38 8.33 2.51
C PRO A 83 0.56 8.98 3.87
N VAL A 84 -0.42 8.79 4.75
CA VAL A 84 -0.38 9.28 6.13
C VAL A 84 -0.35 8.11 7.08
N VAL A 85 0.71 8.01 7.86
CA VAL A 85 0.91 7.01 8.91
C VAL A 85 0.64 7.68 10.25
N PHE A 86 -0.45 7.33 10.90
CA PHE A 86 -0.76 7.86 12.22
C PHE A 86 0.13 7.25 13.30
N GLN A 87 0.43 8.05 14.31
CA GLN A 87 1.01 7.65 15.58
C GLN A 87 -0.02 7.86 16.68
N THR A 88 -0.26 6.89 17.54
CA THR A 88 -1.26 6.98 18.60
C THR A 88 -0.82 6.27 19.87
N ALA A 89 -1.08 6.89 21.02
CA ALA A 89 -0.87 6.26 22.34
C ALA A 89 -2.00 5.29 22.70
N ALA A 90 -3.21 5.51 22.18
CA ALA A 90 -4.39 4.68 22.45
C ALA A 90 -4.83 4.00 21.17
N ALA A 91 -4.99 2.69 21.23
CA ALA A 91 -5.41 1.86 20.13
C ALA A 91 -6.86 1.41 20.31
N ASP A 92 -7.80 2.37 20.49
CA ASP A 92 -9.20 2.00 20.43
C ASP A 92 -9.53 1.55 18.98
N PRO A 93 -10.06 0.32 18.81
CA PRO A 93 -10.42 -0.19 17.49
C PRO A 93 -11.35 0.72 16.70
N SER A 94 -12.22 1.48 17.39
CA SER A 94 -13.13 2.44 16.74
C SER A 94 -12.38 3.62 16.13
N ASP A 95 -11.37 4.13 16.81
CA ASP A 95 -10.53 5.24 16.39
C ASP A 95 -9.69 4.90 15.16
N ILE A 96 -9.14 3.69 15.17
CA ILE A 96 -8.38 3.17 14.02
C ILE A 96 -9.29 3.00 12.80
N ALA A 97 -10.47 2.40 13.01
CA ALA A 97 -11.43 2.22 11.92
C ALA A 97 -11.92 3.57 11.36
N GLU A 98 -12.04 4.61 12.19
CA GLU A 98 -12.37 5.96 11.76
C GLU A 98 -11.30 6.55 10.84
N GLY A 99 -10.05 6.56 11.29
CA GLY A 99 -8.98 7.14 10.48
C GLY A 99 -8.66 6.34 9.22
N MET A 100 -8.79 5.01 9.26
CA MET A 100 -8.65 4.19 8.04
C MET A 100 -9.76 4.53 7.02
N ARG A 101 -11.00 4.73 7.48
CA ARG A 101 -12.10 5.21 6.61
C ARG A 101 -11.86 6.63 6.11
N ALA A 102 -11.21 7.48 6.90
CA ALA A 102 -10.81 8.83 6.51
C ALA A 102 -9.62 8.84 5.52
N GLY A 103 -9.02 7.68 5.20
CA GLY A 103 -7.95 7.54 4.22
C GLY A 103 -6.52 7.56 4.80
N ALA A 104 -6.36 7.24 6.08
CA ALA A 104 -5.03 6.97 6.62
C ALA A 104 -4.43 5.72 5.97
N PHE A 105 -3.11 5.74 5.73
CA PHE A 105 -2.37 4.60 5.21
C PHE A 105 -2.14 3.54 6.30
N TYR A 106 -1.73 3.98 7.49
CA TYR A 106 -1.41 3.09 8.60
C TYR A 106 -1.53 3.75 9.97
N TYR A 107 -1.52 2.92 11.03
CA TYR A 107 -1.46 3.31 12.43
C TYR A 107 -0.28 2.65 13.13
N LEU A 108 0.57 3.44 13.75
CA LEU A 108 1.63 3.01 14.64
C LEU A 108 1.23 3.27 16.09
N THR A 109 1.29 2.25 16.94
CA THR A 109 1.05 2.43 18.38
C THR A 109 2.32 2.85 19.10
N LYS A 110 2.21 3.83 19.97
CA LYS A 110 3.29 4.23 20.90
C LYS A 110 3.33 3.23 22.09
N PRO A 111 4.50 2.72 22.52
CA PRO A 111 5.83 3.07 22.06
C PRO A 111 6.14 2.47 20.67
N ILE A 112 6.70 3.29 19.80
CA ILE A 112 6.94 2.92 18.40
C ILE A 112 8.11 1.93 18.31
N ASN A 113 7.84 0.74 17.78
CA ASN A 113 8.90 -0.18 17.41
C ASN A 113 9.60 0.31 16.14
N LYS A 114 10.93 0.47 16.20
CA LYS A 114 11.74 1.01 15.11
C LYS A 114 11.59 0.20 13.81
N ASP A 115 11.67 -1.14 13.92
CA ASP A 115 11.70 -2.01 12.73
C ASP A 115 10.33 -2.05 12.05
N VAL A 116 9.26 -2.09 12.85
CA VAL A 116 7.88 -2.00 12.36
C VAL A 116 7.64 -0.65 11.68
N MET A 117 8.08 0.45 12.28
CA MET A 117 7.97 1.77 11.68
C MET A 117 8.69 1.86 10.33
N LEU A 118 9.92 1.37 10.25
CA LEU A 118 10.69 1.39 9.02
C LEU A 118 10.05 0.56 7.91
N ALA A 119 9.50 -0.62 8.24
CA ALA A 119 8.78 -1.45 7.29
C ALA A 119 7.53 -0.75 6.74
N ILE A 120 6.77 -0.06 7.61
CA ILE A 120 5.57 0.68 7.22
C ILE A 120 5.91 1.90 6.38
N VAL A 121 6.94 2.67 6.76
CA VAL A 121 7.42 3.81 5.97
C VAL A 121 7.89 3.36 4.59
N GLN A 122 8.63 2.26 4.49
CA GLN A 122 9.06 1.70 3.21
C GLN A 122 7.86 1.31 2.33
N SER A 123 6.83 0.71 2.91
CA SER A 123 5.58 0.38 2.21
C SER A 123 4.86 1.64 1.72
N ALA A 124 4.73 2.66 2.58
CA ALA A 124 4.08 3.93 2.25
C ALA A 124 4.82 4.66 1.10
N VAL A 125 6.14 4.76 1.18
CA VAL A 125 6.98 5.35 0.12
C VAL A 125 6.86 4.58 -1.18
N GLY A 126 6.85 3.24 -1.11
CA GLY A 126 6.66 2.37 -2.27
C GLY A 126 5.31 2.61 -2.95
N GLU A 127 4.22 2.73 -2.18
CA GLU A 127 2.89 3.05 -2.72
C GLU A 127 2.85 4.44 -3.35
N HIS A 128 3.45 5.45 -2.71
CA HIS A 128 3.54 6.79 -3.26
C HIS A 128 4.27 6.80 -4.61
N ALA A 129 5.42 6.14 -4.69
CA ALA A 129 6.19 6.02 -5.92
C ALA A 129 5.43 5.29 -7.03
N MET A 130 4.69 4.21 -6.71
CA MET A 130 3.84 3.52 -7.67
C MET A 130 2.73 4.42 -8.20
N THR A 131 2.08 5.18 -7.31
CA THR A 131 1.02 6.12 -7.69
C THR A 131 1.56 7.26 -8.56
N ALA A 132 2.77 7.75 -8.29
CA ALA A 132 3.45 8.74 -9.10
C ALA A 132 3.87 8.21 -10.49
N ALA A 133 4.14 6.91 -10.60
CA ALA A 133 4.48 6.25 -11.86
C ALA A 133 3.27 6.10 -12.81
N LEU A 134 2.04 6.20 -12.30
CA LEU A 134 0.86 6.33 -13.14
C LEU A 134 0.92 7.67 -13.86
N ARG A 135 0.99 7.64 -15.19
CA ARG A 135 1.08 8.87 -16.00
C ARG A 135 -0.19 9.71 -15.84
N PRO A 136 -0.09 10.95 -15.28
CA PRO A 136 -1.27 11.79 -15.03
C PRO A 136 -1.93 12.32 -16.30
N GLU A 137 -1.20 12.33 -17.43
CA GLU A 137 -1.59 12.98 -18.69
C GLU A 137 -1.95 11.96 -19.76
N GLU A 138 -2.79 10.98 -19.43
CA GLU A 138 -3.38 10.20 -20.52
C GLU A 138 -4.56 10.99 -21.09
N THR A 139 -4.31 11.59 -22.26
CA THR A 139 -5.31 12.28 -23.05
C THR A 139 -6.54 11.40 -23.27
N GLU A 140 -7.73 12.03 -23.40
CA GLU A 140 -9.00 11.33 -23.76
C GLU A 140 -8.82 10.37 -24.93
N GLU A 141 -7.86 10.64 -25.81
CA GLU A 141 -7.51 9.81 -26.94
C GLU A 141 -6.95 8.45 -26.53
N LYS A 142 -6.01 8.39 -25.57
CA LYS A 142 -5.48 7.11 -25.04
C LYS A 142 -6.54 6.30 -24.31
N GLN A 143 -7.42 6.95 -23.55
CA GLN A 143 -8.55 6.29 -22.90
C GLN A 143 -9.46 5.59 -23.92
N ARG A 144 -9.67 6.18 -25.11
CA ARG A 144 -10.41 5.54 -26.22
C ARG A 144 -9.72 4.26 -26.70
N TYR A 145 -8.40 4.26 -26.82
CA TYR A 145 -7.66 3.04 -27.22
C TYR A 145 -7.69 1.96 -26.15
N TYR A 146 -7.58 2.32 -24.86
CA TYR A 146 -7.73 1.37 -23.78
C TYR A 146 -9.13 0.75 -23.72
N ALA A 147 -10.16 1.49 -24.11
CA ALA A 147 -11.52 0.98 -24.19
C ALA A 147 -11.71 -0.09 -25.29
N LEU A 148 -10.79 -0.19 -26.27
CA LEU A 148 -10.79 -1.22 -27.30
C LEU A 148 -10.19 -2.55 -26.83
N LEU A 149 -9.45 -2.55 -25.71
CA LEU A 149 -8.91 -3.78 -25.15
C LEU A 149 -10.05 -4.74 -24.80
N ARG A 150 -9.89 -5.99 -25.17
CA ARG A 150 -10.81 -7.08 -24.80
C ARG A 150 -10.19 -8.00 -23.76
N ARG A 151 -8.91 -8.30 -23.94
CA ARG A 151 -8.18 -9.24 -23.08
C ARG A 151 -6.70 -8.92 -23.09
N ILE A 152 -6.06 -9.00 -21.90
CA ILE A 152 -4.61 -8.97 -21.76
C ILE A 152 -4.21 -9.96 -20.65
N GLU A 153 -3.13 -10.69 -20.87
CA GLU A 153 -2.66 -11.73 -19.97
C GLU A 153 -1.16 -11.59 -19.74
N PHE A 154 -0.71 -11.73 -18.50
CA PHE A 154 0.70 -11.79 -18.12
C PHE A 154 0.95 -12.97 -17.22
N ASN A 155 2.19 -13.51 -17.30
CA ASN A 155 2.75 -14.40 -16.32
C ASN A 155 3.85 -13.67 -15.55
N LEU A 156 3.89 -13.84 -14.24
CA LEU A 156 4.82 -13.13 -13.36
C LEU A 156 5.39 -14.08 -12.28
N ARG A 157 6.64 -13.83 -11.91
CA ARG A 157 7.37 -14.68 -10.96
C ARG A 157 7.89 -13.93 -9.75
N THR A 158 8.13 -12.63 -9.90
CA THR A 158 8.76 -11.81 -8.86
C THR A 158 7.82 -10.71 -8.35
N PRO A 159 7.98 -10.24 -7.10
CA PRO A 159 7.23 -9.10 -6.59
C PRO A 159 7.45 -7.82 -7.41
N ASP A 160 8.62 -7.63 -8.00
CA ASP A 160 8.90 -6.46 -8.84
C ASP A 160 8.12 -6.52 -10.16
N GLU A 161 8.06 -7.69 -10.81
CA GLU A 161 7.18 -7.90 -11.97
C GLU A 161 5.71 -7.65 -11.60
N ALA A 162 5.28 -8.12 -10.41
CA ALA A 162 3.93 -7.88 -9.91
C ALA A 162 3.60 -6.38 -9.82
N ARG A 163 4.50 -5.56 -9.26
CA ARG A 163 4.34 -4.11 -9.18
C ARG A 163 4.25 -3.45 -10.55
N GLN A 164 5.14 -3.81 -11.47
CA GLN A 164 5.16 -3.22 -12.82
C GLN A 164 3.90 -3.61 -13.62
N ILE A 165 3.48 -4.86 -13.53
CA ILE A 165 2.25 -5.33 -14.19
C ILE A 165 1.02 -4.66 -13.59
N ALA A 166 0.96 -4.44 -12.26
CA ALA A 166 -0.13 -3.70 -11.62
C ALA A 166 -0.27 -2.27 -12.19
N ILE A 167 0.86 -1.56 -12.38
CA ILE A 167 0.87 -0.23 -13.01
C ILE A 167 0.34 -0.29 -14.44
N ILE A 168 0.79 -1.27 -15.23
CA ILE A 168 0.35 -1.44 -16.62
C ILE A 168 -1.16 -1.71 -16.66
N LEU A 169 -1.63 -2.67 -15.86
CA LEU A 169 -3.05 -3.07 -15.85
C LEU A 169 -3.95 -1.94 -15.34
N ALA A 170 -3.51 -1.17 -14.35
CA ALA A 170 -4.31 -0.07 -13.80
C ALA A 170 -4.73 0.94 -14.87
N ASN A 171 -3.87 1.20 -15.87
CA ASN A 171 -4.17 2.15 -16.94
C ASN A 171 -5.35 1.76 -17.84
N TYR A 172 -5.78 0.50 -17.81
CA TYR A 172 -6.95 0.05 -18.58
C TYR A 172 -8.27 0.27 -17.84
N TYR A 173 -8.25 0.71 -16.58
CA TYR A 173 -9.43 1.03 -15.80
C TYR A 173 -9.82 2.51 -15.92
N PRO A 174 -11.11 2.85 -15.71
CA PRO A 174 -11.57 4.24 -15.73
C PRO A 174 -10.88 5.13 -14.69
N ASP A 175 -10.61 4.58 -13.51
CA ASP A 175 -9.81 5.20 -12.47
C ASP A 175 -8.60 4.30 -12.14
N PRO A 176 -7.46 4.50 -12.83
CA PRO A 176 -6.24 3.73 -12.62
C PRO A 176 -5.76 3.73 -11.16
N ARG A 177 -5.97 4.84 -10.48
CA ARG A 177 -5.43 5.08 -9.15
C ARG A 177 -6.23 4.36 -8.07
N ARG A 178 -7.53 4.22 -8.27
CA ARG A 178 -8.42 3.45 -7.40
C ARG A 178 -7.98 1.99 -7.34
N VAL A 179 -7.61 1.41 -8.48
CA VAL A 179 -7.37 -0.03 -8.60
C VAL A 179 -5.91 -0.44 -8.39
N LEU A 180 -4.96 0.50 -8.50
CA LEU A 180 -3.53 0.20 -8.48
C LEU A 180 -3.11 -0.55 -7.23
N LEU A 181 -3.51 -0.06 -6.05
CA LEU A 181 -3.17 -0.70 -4.78
C LEU A 181 -3.74 -2.12 -4.72
N GLY A 182 -5.01 -2.28 -5.06
CA GLY A 182 -5.67 -3.59 -5.06
C GLY A 182 -5.01 -4.58 -6.02
N LEU A 183 -4.70 -4.15 -7.25
CA LEU A 183 -3.99 -4.99 -8.22
C LEU A 183 -2.61 -5.39 -7.70
N SER A 184 -1.84 -4.44 -7.17
CA SER A 184 -0.52 -4.71 -6.59
C SER A 184 -0.58 -5.75 -5.48
N GLU A 185 -1.50 -5.58 -4.54
CA GLU A 185 -1.72 -6.52 -3.44
C GLU A 185 -2.05 -7.93 -3.93
N LEU A 186 -2.99 -8.06 -4.88
CA LEU A 186 -3.37 -9.37 -5.40
C LEU A 186 -2.22 -10.07 -6.12
N LEU A 187 -1.45 -9.33 -6.93
CA LEU A 187 -0.34 -9.88 -7.71
C LEU A 187 0.84 -10.25 -6.81
N ILE A 188 1.19 -9.41 -5.83
CA ILE A 188 2.25 -9.68 -4.86
C ILE A 188 1.88 -10.90 -4.01
N ASN A 189 0.63 -10.98 -3.52
CA ASN A 189 0.16 -12.12 -2.73
C ASN A 189 0.22 -13.44 -3.53
N ALA A 190 -0.09 -13.43 -4.80
CA ALA A 190 0.02 -14.59 -5.67
C ALA A 190 1.47 -15.09 -5.81
N VAL A 191 2.45 -14.17 -5.85
CA VAL A 191 3.87 -14.53 -5.87
C VAL A 191 4.33 -15.00 -4.49
N GLU A 192 4.16 -14.17 -3.46
CA GLU A 192 4.76 -14.39 -2.14
C GLU A 192 4.11 -15.56 -1.39
N HIS A 193 2.80 -15.53 -1.27
CA HIS A 193 2.03 -16.53 -0.53
C HIS A 193 1.70 -17.76 -1.40
N GLY A 194 1.27 -17.50 -2.65
CA GLY A 194 0.89 -18.55 -3.57
C GLY A 194 2.09 -19.37 -4.09
N ASN A 195 2.96 -18.76 -4.86
CA ASN A 195 4.05 -19.48 -5.54
C ASN A 195 5.21 -19.81 -4.63
N LEU A 196 5.64 -18.85 -3.78
CA LEU A 196 6.80 -19.03 -2.88
C LEU A 196 6.43 -19.66 -1.55
N GLY A 197 5.14 -19.77 -1.22
CA GLY A 197 4.64 -20.43 -0.01
C GLY A 197 5.08 -19.74 1.29
N ILE A 198 5.29 -18.42 1.28
CA ILE A 198 5.65 -17.66 2.48
C ILE A 198 4.38 -17.42 3.29
N GLY A 199 4.34 -17.94 4.52
CA GLY A 199 3.21 -17.77 5.43
C GLY A 199 3.12 -16.35 5.99
N TYR A 200 1.93 -16.02 6.53
CA TYR A 200 1.68 -14.71 7.12
C TYR A 200 2.61 -14.38 8.31
N GLU A 201 2.73 -15.31 9.26
CA GLU A 201 3.58 -15.15 10.45
C GLU A 201 5.07 -15.10 10.06
N GLU A 202 5.45 -15.91 9.08
CA GLU A 202 6.80 -15.93 8.54
C GLU A 202 7.16 -14.58 7.87
N LYS A 203 6.24 -14.01 7.07
CA LYS A 203 6.43 -12.69 6.47
C LYS A 203 6.64 -11.62 7.54
N SER A 204 5.83 -11.64 8.60
CA SER A 204 5.95 -10.70 9.71
C SER A 204 7.31 -10.80 10.40
N ALA A 205 7.79 -12.01 10.68
CA ALA A 205 9.11 -12.24 11.29
C ALA A 205 10.25 -11.78 10.37
N LEU A 206 10.20 -12.12 9.08
CA LEU A 206 11.21 -11.74 8.10
C LEU A 206 11.31 -10.21 7.90
N LEU A 207 10.18 -9.51 7.97
CA LEU A 207 10.17 -8.04 7.92
C LEU A 207 10.77 -7.43 9.18
N GLN A 208 10.48 -7.98 10.36
CA GLN A 208 11.08 -7.53 11.63
C GLN A 208 12.60 -7.74 11.66
N GLU A 209 13.08 -8.82 11.03
CA GLU A 209 14.52 -9.14 10.96
C GLU A 209 15.24 -8.47 9.77
N ALA A 210 14.55 -7.65 8.97
CA ALA A 210 15.07 -7.06 7.73
C ALA A 210 15.66 -8.10 6.73
N LYS A 211 15.13 -9.34 6.75
CA LYS A 211 15.57 -10.45 5.88
C LYS A 211 14.64 -10.73 4.70
N TRP A 212 13.59 -9.94 4.55
CA TRP A 212 12.52 -10.18 3.58
C TRP A 212 13.03 -10.33 2.14
N GLU A 213 13.80 -9.35 1.65
CA GLU A 213 14.31 -9.37 0.26
C GLU A 213 15.24 -10.56 0.00
N GLY A 214 16.09 -10.90 0.99
CA GLY A 214 16.98 -12.05 0.91
C GLY A 214 16.22 -13.37 0.83
N GLU A 215 15.16 -13.53 1.60
CA GLU A 215 14.32 -14.74 1.59
C GLU A 215 13.54 -14.89 0.28
N ILE A 216 12.99 -13.80 -0.26
CA ILE A 216 12.37 -13.80 -1.59
C ILE A 216 13.38 -14.29 -2.65
N GLY A 217 14.59 -13.71 -2.69
CA GLY A 217 15.63 -14.13 -3.62
C GLY A 217 16.02 -15.60 -3.45
N ARG A 218 16.16 -16.05 -2.21
CA ARG A 218 16.46 -17.46 -1.90
C ARG A 218 15.36 -18.40 -2.42
N ARG A 219 14.08 -18.10 -2.15
CA ARG A 219 12.96 -18.96 -2.58
C ARG A 219 12.77 -18.97 -4.09
N LEU A 220 12.99 -17.86 -4.77
CA LEU A 220 12.93 -17.80 -6.22
C LEU A 220 13.97 -18.71 -6.90
N ALA A 221 15.12 -18.94 -6.24
CA ALA A 221 16.19 -19.78 -6.73
C ALA A 221 15.99 -21.30 -6.43
N LEU A 222 15.03 -21.66 -5.59
CA LEU A 222 14.76 -23.08 -5.26
C LEU A 222 14.25 -23.82 -6.49
N PRO A 223 14.73 -25.08 -6.73
CA PRO A 223 14.31 -25.88 -7.90
C PRO A 223 12.80 -26.06 -8.00
N GLU A 224 12.11 -26.25 -6.87
CA GLU A 224 10.65 -26.42 -6.81
C GLU A 224 9.86 -25.16 -7.18
N ASN A 225 10.51 -23.98 -7.22
CA ASN A 225 9.88 -22.71 -7.55
C ASN A 225 10.28 -22.18 -8.93
N THR A 226 11.32 -22.73 -9.57
CA THR A 226 11.82 -22.20 -10.87
C THR A 226 10.80 -22.28 -12.00
N GLY A 227 9.87 -23.24 -11.97
CA GLY A 227 8.80 -23.39 -12.96
C GLY A 227 7.48 -22.71 -12.58
N LYS A 228 7.36 -22.16 -11.37
CA LYS A 228 6.11 -21.51 -10.92
C LYS A 228 6.03 -20.08 -11.44
N ALA A 229 4.88 -19.74 -11.99
CA ALA A 229 4.50 -18.38 -12.36
C ALA A 229 3.04 -18.15 -11.96
N ALA A 230 2.74 -17.00 -11.40
CA ALA A 230 1.36 -16.57 -11.28
C ALA A 230 0.90 -16.01 -12.62
N SER A 231 -0.37 -16.19 -12.96
CA SER A 231 -0.98 -15.58 -14.14
C SER A 231 -1.98 -14.51 -13.74
N VAL A 232 -2.03 -13.44 -14.51
CA VAL A 232 -3.07 -12.42 -14.39
C VAL A 232 -3.73 -12.22 -15.75
N LEU A 233 -5.05 -12.28 -15.74
CA LEU A 233 -5.90 -12.09 -16.91
C LEU A 233 -6.85 -10.93 -16.62
N LEU A 234 -6.76 -9.84 -17.41
CA LEU A 234 -7.75 -8.79 -17.44
C LEU A 234 -8.65 -8.96 -18.67
N GLU A 235 -9.95 -8.98 -18.43
CA GLU A 235 -10.99 -9.05 -19.47
C GLU A 235 -11.94 -7.86 -19.33
N ARG A 236 -12.23 -7.21 -20.46
CA ARG A 236 -13.16 -6.09 -20.52
C ARG A 236 -14.47 -6.52 -21.16
N PHE A 237 -15.53 -6.39 -20.40
CA PHE A 237 -16.91 -6.61 -20.82
C PHE A 237 -17.63 -5.27 -21.05
N PRO A 238 -18.85 -5.25 -21.63
CA PRO A 238 -19.57 -4.00 -21.92
C PRO A 238 -19.89 -3.14 -20.69
N LYS A 239 -19.98 -3.75 -19.50
CA LYS A 239 -20.38 -3.07 -18.26
C LYS A 239 -19.39 -3.21 -17.11
N GLU A 240 -18.29 -3.94 -17.32
CA GLU A 240 -17.33 -4.22 -16.26
C GLU A 240 -15.97 -4.63 -16.81
N ILE A 241 -14.95 -4.50 -15.97
CA ILE A 241 -13.62 -5.06 -16.17
C ILE A 241 -13.40 -6.07 -15.07
N CYS A 242 -13.03 -7.29 -15.43
CA CYS A 242 -12.70 -8.36 -14.51
C CYS A 242 -11.20 -8.68 -14.63
N THR A 243 -10.48 -8.65 -13.52
CA THR A 243 -9.11 -9.16 -13.43
C THR A 243 -9.10 -10.41 -12.59
N THR A 244 -8.61 -11.50 -13.19
CA THR A 244 -8.42 -12.78 -12.53
C THR A 244 -6.94 -13.03 -12.31
N VAL A 245 -6.55 -13.28 -11.05
CA VAL A 245 -5.17 -13.67 -10.68
C VAL A 245 -5.21 -15.12 -10.24
N THR A 246 -4.26 -15.92 -10.72
CA THR A 246 -4.14 -17.35 -10.38
C THR A 246 -2.69 -17.66 -10.05
N ASP A 247 -2.46 -18.33 -8.92
CA ASP A 247 -1.15 -18.81 -8.50
C ASP A 247 -1.05 -20.33 -8.50
N CYS A 248 0.17 -20.87 -8.28
CA CYS A 248 0.46 -22.30 -8.25
C CYS A 248 0.37 -22.90 -6.83
N GLY A 249 -0.07 -22.13 -5.86
CA GLY A 249 -0.16 -22.57 -4.46
C GLY A 249 -1.33 -23.50 -4.19
N ALA A 250 -1.33 -24.08 -2.99
CA ALA A 250 -2.43 -24.93 -2.53
C ALA A 250 -3.71 -24.14 -2.15
N GLY A 251 -3.61 -22.81 -2.16
CA GLY A 251 -4.67 -21.94 -1.68
C GLY A 251 -4.61 -21.70 -0.17
N PHE A 252 -5.58 -20.96 0.35
CA PHE A 252 -5.64 -20.59 1.78
C PHE A 252 -7.07 -20.29 2.24
N ASN A 253 -7.28 -20.20 3.54
CA ASN A 253 -8.58 -19.79 4.09
C ASN A 253 -8.74 -18.26 4.04
N TRP A 254 -9.12 -17.79 2.86
CA TRP A 254 -9.27 -16.36 2.53
C TRP A 254 -10.43 -15.67 3.28
N ARG A 255 -11.42 -16.43 3.75
CA ARG A 255 -12.60 -15.86 4.45
C ARG A 255 -12.21 -15.04 5.67
N LYS A 256 -11.14 -15.44 6.35
CA LYS A 256 -10.59 -14.72 7.51
C LYS A 256 -10.06 -13.32 7.16
N TYR A 257 -9.72 -13.06 5.90
CA TYR A 257 -9.06 -11.82 5.44
C TYR A 257 -9.99 -10.87 4.68
N LEU A 258 -11.26 -11.23 4.47
CA LEU A 258 -12.23 -10.39 3.77
C LEU A 258 -12.72 -9.20 4.59
N GLU A 259 -12.64 -9.30 5.91
CA GLU A 259 -13.07 -8.25 6.82
C GLU A 259 -11.90 -7.72 7.65
N MET A 260 -11.95 -6.42 7.92
CA MET A 260 -10.99 -5.79 8.83
C MET A 260 -11.25 -6.29 10.26
N SER A 261 -10.34 -7.10 10.77
CA SER A 261 -10.35 -7.50 12.18
C SER A 261 -9.64 -6.44 13.02
N PRO A 262 -10.21 -5.97 14.15
CA PRO A 262 -9.54 -5.04 15.06
C PRO A 262 -8.16 -5.53 15.51
N HIS A 263 -8.01 -6.84 15.75
CA HIS A 263 -6.71 -7.42 16.12
C HIS A 263 -5.66 -7.33 15.02
N ARG A 264 -6.08 -7.39 13.74
CA ARG A 264 -5.17 -7.30 12.58
C ARG A 264 -4.95 -5.88 12.09
N ALA A 265 -5.67 -4.90 12.63
CA ALA A 265 -5.44 -3.50 12.31
C ALA A 265 -4.02 -3.02 12.70
N PHE A 266 -3.37 -3.73 13.63
CA PHE A 266 -2.01 -3.44 14.10
C PHE A 266 -0.93 -4.30 13.44
N ASP A 267 -1.32 -5.33 12.69
CA ASP A 267 -0.33 -6.20 12.05
C ASP A 267 0.28 -5.49 10.84
N PRO A 268 1.61 -5.56 10.65
CA PRO A 268 2.28 -4.97 9.48
C PRO A 268 1.81 -5.57 8.15
N ASN A 269 1.13 -6.72 8.18
CA ASN A 269 0.64 -7.47 7.03
C ASN A 269 -0.84 -7.86 7.18
N GLY A 270 -1.46 -8.43 6.13
CA GLY A 270 -2.77 -9.11 6.19
C GLY A 270 -4.00 -8.20 6.09
N ARG A 271 -3.81 -6.92 5.74
CA ARG A 271 -4.90 -5.97 5.47
C ARG A 271 -5.17 -5.77 3.99
N GLY A 272 -4.21 -6.12 3.14
CA GLY A 272 -4.26 -5.86 1.70
C GLY A 272 -5.53 -6.39 1.05
N ILE A 273 -5.98 -7.61 1.38
CA ILE A 273 -7.20 -8.20 0.83
C ILE A 273 -8.45 -7.40 1.24
N ALA A 274 -8.58 -7.06 2.53
CA ALA A 274 -9.72 -6.28 3.03
C ALA A 274 -9.74 -4.87 2.42
N MET A 275 -8.58 -4.20 2.37
CA MET A 275 -8.44 -2.88 1.75
C MET A 275 -8.74 -2.91 0.26
N SER A 276 -8.21 -3.90 -0.47
CA SER A 276 -8.47 -4.07 -1.90
C SER A 276 -9.98 -4.22 -2.17
N ARG A 277 -10.67 -5.02 -1.34
CA ARG A 277 -12.12 -5.19 -1.43
C ARG A 277 -12.89 -3.91 -1.13
N MET A 278 -12.47 -3.13 -0.13
CA MET A 278 -13.20 -1.94 0.32
C MET A 278 -13.02 -0.74 -0.61
N VAL A 279 -11.82 -0.58 -1.17
CA VAL A 279 -11.41 0.67 -1.83
C VAL A 279 -11.22 0.49 -3.34
N SER A 280 -10.61 -0.62 -3.76
CA SER A 280 -10.14 -0.75 -5.14
C SER A 280 -11.15 -1.35 -6.10
N PHE A 281 -11.97 -2.30 -5.64
CA PHE A 281 -12.86 -3.06 -6.53
C PHE A 281 -14.32 -2.98 -6.08
N ASP A 282 -15.24 -3.12 -7.03
CA ASP A 282 -16.67 -3.22 -6.72
C ASP A 282 -17.05 -4.63 -6.24
N SER A 283 -16.32 -5.66 -6.69
CA SER A 283 -16.38 -7.00 -6.11
C SER A 283 -15.00 -7.67 -6.10
N LEU A 284 -14.78 -8.53 -5.10
CA LEU A 284 -13.57 -9.35 -4.94
C LEU A 284 -13.98 -10.73 -4.45
N GLU A 285 -13.71 -11.76 -5.26
CA GLU A 285 -14.13 -13.14 -4.99
C GLU A 285 -12.96 -14.10 -5.15
N TYR A 286 -12.68 -14.87 -4.08
CA TYR A 286 -11.74 -15.99 -4.14
C TYR A 286 -12.47 -17.25 -4.60
N LEU A 287 -11.84 -18.00 -5.50
CA LEU A 287 -12.41 -19.17 -6.15
C LEU A 287 -11.64 -20.44 -5.74
N GLY A 288 -12.35 -21.56 -5.75
CA GLY A 288 -11.75 -22.86 -5.47
C GLY A 288 -11.15 -22.95 -4.07
N THR A 289 -9.87 -23.33 -3.99
CA THR A 289 -9.10 -23.45 -2.74
C THR A 289 -8.55 -22.12 -2.23
N GLY A 290 -8.72 -21.04 -3.00
CA GLY A 290 -8.20 -19.70 -2.66
C GLY A 290 -6.90 -19.33 -3.40
N ASN A 291 -6.46 -20.13 -4.35
CA ASN A 291 -5.34 -19.85 -5.24
C ASN A 291 -5.75 -19.10 -6.53
N ARG A 292 -7.00 -18.70 -6.60
CA ARG A 292 -7.55 -17.89 -7.69
C ARG A 292 -8.47 -16.82 -7.13
N VAL A 293 -8.31 -15.59 -7.59
CA VAL A 293 -9.13 -14.46 -7.18
C VAL A 293 -9.61 -13.68 -8.40
N ALA A 294 -10.88 -13.29 -8.40
CA ALA A 294 -11.49 -12.43 -9.41
C ALA A 294 -11.85 -11.09 -8.77
N ALA A 295 -11.39 -10.00 -9.36
CA ALA A 295 -11.63 -8.63 -8.96
C ALA A 295 -12.36 -7.89 -10.09
N THR A 296 -13.50 -7.27 -9.79
CA THR A 296 -14.35 -6.62 -10.80
C THR A 296 -14.54 -5.14 -10.49
N VAL A 297 -14.50 -4.32 -11.54
CA VAL A 297 -14.86 -2.90 -11.52
C VAL A 297 -15.95 -2.66 -12.57
N LYS A 298 -17.04 -2.00 -12.16
CA LYS A 298 -18.14 -1.60 -13.06
C LYS A 298 -17.70 -0.37 -13.88
N LEU A 299 -18.17 -0.34 -15.14
CA LEU A 299 -17.92 0.74 -16.09
C LEU A 299 -19.04 1.77 -16.10
#